data_8e8e7ba943d61d22e1c20baca0dfdfb5
#
_entry.id   8e8e7ba943d61d22e1c20baca0dfdfb5
#
_cell.length_a   1.000
_cell.length_b   1.000
_cell.length_c   1.000
_cell.angle_alpha   90.00
_cell.angle_beta   90.00
_cell.angle_gamma   90.00
#
_symmetry.space_group_name_H-M   'P 1'
#
loop_
_entity.id
_entity.type
_entity.pdbx_description
1 polymer ?
#
loop_
_entity_poly.entity_id
_entity_poly.type
_entity_poly.pdbx_seq_one_letter_code
_entity_poly.pdbx_strand_id
1 'polypeptide(L)'
;MRFTLIALVGLSGAMVACGGSSAPSSGHAAMVGADYAAFGPMSGARLGLGRAADKALLAKMDTDIDAEGTGLPAGSGTAAEGAVLYAQQCAMCHAADGRGMPPAFPRLLGRDAAAEGFTFADDPKLPHTIGNYWPYATTLFDYIKRAMPLTAPGSLSDAQVYALTAYLLAQDGVIAEGSRLNAESLRAVKMPYVDRFVWSDEVGASR
;
A
#
# COMPACT_ATOMS: atom_id res chain seq x y z
N MET A 1 27.13 -3.12 -70.88
CA MET A 1 27.83 -2.52 -69.77
C MET A 1 27.69 -1.02 -69.81
N ARG A 2 26.78 -0.49 -69.01
CA ARG A 2 26.58 0.98 -68.86
C ARG A 2 26.61 1.26 -67.34
N PHE A 3 27.65 1.94 -66.90
CA PHE A 3 27.82 2.47 -65.59
C PHE A 3 27.02 3.77 -65.44
N THR A 4 26.06 3.81 -64.52
CA THR A 4 25.36 5.02 -64.17
C THR A 4 25.98 5.57 -62.89
N LEU A 5 26.64 6.72 -63.01
CA LEU A 5 27.14 7.48 -61.86
C LEU A 5 25.95 8.13 -61.13
N ILE A 6 25.79 7.84 -59.88
CA ILE A 6 24.86 8.54 -59.00
C ILE A 6 25.66 9.58 -58.21
N ALA A 7 25.36 10.84 -58.44
CA ALA A 7 25.93 11.96 -57.73
C ALA A 7 25.35 12.07 -56.33
N LEU A 8 26.22 12.03 -55.30
CA LEU A 8 25.85 12.35 -53.92
C LEU A 8 25.71 13.87 -53.77
N VAL A 9 24.50 14.32 -53.50
CA VAL A 9 24.24 15.69 -53.06
C VAL A 9 24.41 15.74 -51.57
N GLY A 10 25.45 16.38 -51.07
CA GLY A 10 25.68 16.63 -49.67
C GLY A 10 24.71 17.67 -49.13
N LEU A 11 23.84 17.25 -48.21
CA LEU A 11 22.97 18.14 -47.46
C LEU A 11 23.69 18.54 -46.17
N SER A 12 24.26 19.74 -46.13
CA SER A 12 24.84 20.33 -44.94
C SER A 12 23.71 20.74 -43.97
N GLY A 13 23.40 19.89 -43.01
CA GLY A 13 22.48 20.22 -41.92
C GLY A 13 23.17 21.11 -40.88
N ALA A 14 22.74 22.36 -40.79
CA ALA A 14 23.12 23.25 -39.70
C ALA A 14 22.58 22.68 -38.36
N MET A 15 23.49 22.23 -37.45
CA MET A 15 23.12 21.94 -36.08
C MET A 15 22.83 23.24 -35.34
N VAL A 16 21.57 23.51 -35.09
CA VAL A 16 21.15 24.51 -34.12
C VAL A 16 21.44 23.93 -32.74
N ALA A 17 22.48 24.40 -32.09
CA ALA A 17 22.75 24.10 -30.68
C ALA A 17 21.65 24.78 -29.84
N CYS A 18 20.67 24.01 -29.38
CA CYS A 18 19.81 24.44 -28.31
C CYS A 18 20.68 24.61 -27.05
N GLY A 19 21.00 25.86 -26.73
CA GLY A 19 21.62 26.21 -25.47
C GLY A 19 20.74 25.73 -24.31
N GLY A 20 21.18 24.69 -23.60
CA GLY A 20 20.58 24.25 -22.38
C GLY A 20 20.68 25.35 -21.36
N SER A 21 19.57 26.03 -21.10
CA SER A 21 19.41 26.89 -19.93
C SER A 21 19.51 25.98 -18.70
N SER A 22 20.66 25.99 -18.04
CA SER A 22 20.81 25.39 -16.71
C SER A 22 19.88 26.14 -15.77
N ALA A 23 18.75 25.52 -15.44
CA ALA A 23 17.90 26.00 -14.38
C ALA A 23 18.71 26.06 -13.06
N PRO A 24 18.62 27.13 -12.29
CA PRO A 24 19.29 27.20 -10.99
C PRO A 24 18.61 26.22 -10.04
N SER A 25 19.21 25.06 -9.83
CA SER A 25 18.72 23.98 -8.96
C SER A 25 19.06 24.17 -7.48
N SER A 26 19.40 25.36 -7.05
CA SER A 26 19.85 25.57 -5.65
C SER A 26 19.04 26.60 -4.84
N GLY A 27 17.97 27.17 -5.41
CA GLY A 27 17.20 28.19 -4.68
C GLY A 27 16.00 27.68 -3.87
N HIS A 28 15.39 26.55 -4.27
CA HIS A 28 14.14 26.10 -3.64
C HIS A 28 14.34 25.34 -2.31
N ALA A 29 15.42 24.59 -2.16
CA ALA A 29 15.65 23.82 -0.95
C ALA A 29 16.07 24.69 0.27
N ALA A 30 16.73 25.83 -0.01
CA ALA A 30 17.16 26.74 1.06
C ALA A 30 16.02 27.64 1.57
N MET A 31 15.00 27.94 0.73
CA MET A 31 13.87 28.78 1.15
C MET A 31 12.85 28.03 1.99
N VAL A 32 12.66 26.70 1.75
CA VAL A 32 11.73 25.91 2.54
C VAL A 32 12.17 25.74 4.01
N GLY A 33 13.49 25.74 4.27
CA GLY A 33 14.02 25.62 5.63
C GLY A 33 14.06 26.93 6.42
N ALA A 34 14.26 28.08 5.74
CA ALA A 34 14.43 29.36 6.41
C ALA A 34 13.09 30.01 6.82
N ASP A 35 12.06 29.84 6.01
CA ASP A 35 10.76 30.47 6.27
C ASP A 35 9.93 29.73 7.32
N TYR A 36 10.08 28.41 7.47
CA TYR A 36 9.39 27.68 8.55
C TYR A 36 9.95 27.99 9.94
N ALA A 37 11.22 28.34 10.06
CA ALA A 37 11.80 28.76 11.33
C ALA A 37 11.38 30.18 11.73
N ALA A 38 10.99 31.02 10.77
CA ALA A 38 10.47 32.36 11.01
C ALA A 38 9.00 32.37 11.48
N PHE A 39 8.24 31.33 11.13
CA PHE A 39 6.99 31.06 11.78
C PHE A 39 7.29 30.27 13.06
N GLY A 40 7.62 30.94 14.14
CA GLY A 40 7.69 30.32 15.46
C GLY A 40 6.49 29.42 15.71
N PRO A 41 6.53 28.48 16.69
CA PRO A 41 5.42 27.59 16.95
C PRO A 41 4.14 28.42 16.94
N MET A 42 3.23 28.14 16.01
CA MET A 42 1.96 28.88 15.92
C MET A 42 1.28 28.70 17.25
N SER A 43 1.57 29.65 18.16
CA SER A 43 1.02 29.67 19.49
C SER A 43 -0.48 29.77 19.31
N GLY A 44 -1.19 28.66 19.38
CA GLY A 44 -2.61 28.47 19.66
C GLY A 44 -3.63 29.52 19.19
N ALA A 45 -3.24 30.52 18.42
CA ALA A 45 -4.14 31.50 17.85
C ALA A 45 -5.04 30.80 16.83
N ARG A 46 -6.22 30.41 17.26
CA ARG A 46 -7.25 29.90 16.35
C ARG A 46 -7.53 31.01 15.34
N LEU A 47 -7.35 30.71 14.06
CA LEU A 47 -7.58 31.64 12.97
C LEU A 47 -9.10 31.98 12.80
N GLY A 48 -9.96 31.42 13.63
CA GLY A 48 -11.40 31.61 13.56
C GLY A 48 -12.07 30.98 12.33
N LEU A 49 -11.32 30.11 11.63
CA LEU A 49 -11.79 29.41 10.43
C LEU A 49 -12.37 28.06 10.80
N GLY A 50 -13.43 27.66 10.08
CA GLY A 50 -14.09 26.38 10.30
C GLY A 50 -15.00 26.38 11.53
N ARG A 51 -15.52 25.19 11.83
CA ARG A 51 -16.33 24.89 13.02
C ARG A 51 -15.95 23.54 13.58
N ALA A 52 -16.23 23.31 14.85
CA ALA A 52 -16.07 21.98 15.42
C ALA A 52 -16.90 20.95 14.63
N ALA A 53 -16.31 19.81 14.32
CA ALA A 53 -17.02 18.74 13.63
C ALA A 53 -18.09 18.14 14.53
N ASP A 54 -19.25 17.83 13.97
CA ASP A 54 -20.33 17.13 14.63
C ASP A 54 -19.89 15.69 14.93
N LYS A 55 -20.20 15.20 16.14
CA LYS A 55 -19.86 13.82 16.55
C LYS A 55 -20.49 12.76 15.63
N ALA A 56 -21.71 13.00 15.13
CA ALA A 56 -22.38 12.08 14.22
C ALA A 56 -21.70 12.06 12.84
N LEU A 57 -21.16 13.19 12.39
CA LEU A 57 -20.36 13.27 11.18
C LEU A 57 -19.00 12.57 11.35
N LEU A 58 -18.33 12.79 12.48
CA LEU A 58 -17.06 12.10 12.80
C LEU A 58 -17.25 10.58 12.81
N ALA A 59 -18.27 10.07 13.49
CA ALA A 59 -18.57 8.64 13.54
C ALA A 59 -18.87 8.00 12.16
N LYS A 60 -19.28 8.80 11.17
CA LYS A 60 -19.47 8.32 9.79
C LYS A 60 -18.19 8.35 8.96
N MET A 61 -17.26 9.22 9.31
CA MET A 61 -16.02 9.43 8.57
C MET A 61 -14.84 8.67 9.16
N ASP A 62 -14.88 8.48 10.47
CA ASP A 62 -13.90 7.72 11.25
C ASP A 62 -14.24 6.23 11.16
N THR A 63 -13.81 5.62 10.06
CA THR A 63 -14.11 4.23 9.71
C THR A 63 -12.86 3.37 9.59
N ASP A 64 -11.71 3.95 9.87
CA ASP A 64 -10.44 3.23 9.86
C ASP A 64 -10.32 2.25 11.04
N ILE A 65 -9.52 1.24 10.83
CA ILE A 65 -9.24 0.21 11.82
C ILE A 65 -7.74 0.22 12.07
N ASP A 66 -7.36 0.53 13.30
CA ASP A 66 -5.97 0.65 13.69
C ASP A 66 -5.25 -0.72 13.88
N ALA A 67 -3.98 -0.65 14.23
CA ALA A 67 -3.15 -1.83 14.46
C ALA A 67 -3.68 -2.69 15.63
N GLU A 68 -4.25 -2.06 16.65
CA GLU A 68 -4.85 -2.69 17.84
C GLU A 68 -6.24 -3.26 17.54
N GLY A 69 -6.81 -2.94 16.37
CA GLY A 69 -8.12 -3.38 15.93
C GLY A 69 -9.26 -2.55 16.52
N THR A 70 -8.99 -1.31 16.97
CA THR A 70 -10.07 -0.37 17.26
C THR A 70 -10.88 -0.13 15.99
N GLY A 71 -12.19 -0.08 16.08
CA GLY A 71 -13.05 0.08 14.89
C GLY A 71 -13.45 -1.23 14.19
N LEU A 72 -12.89 -2.40 14.57
CA LEU A 72 -13.31 -3.67 13.97
C LEU A 72 -14.82 -3.91 14.17
N PRO A 73 -15.58 -4.12 13.08
CA PRO A 73 -17.02 -4.32 13.16
C PRO A 73 -17.37 -5.72 13.68
N ALA A 74 -18.60 -5.89 14.11
CA ALA A 74 -19.15 -7.21 14.40
C ALA A 74 -19.27 -8.03 13.09
N GLY A 75 -18.97 -9.33 13.20
CA GLY A 75 -19.04 -10.26 12.06
C GLY A 75 -18.01 -11.37 12.19
N SER A 76 -18.06 -12.29 11.25
CA SER A 76 -17.04 -13.35 11.13
C SER A 76 -17.04 -13.97 9.73
N GLY A 77 -15.92 -14.59 9.35
CA GLY A 77 -15.80 -15.32 8.09
C GLY A 77 -14.73 -16.40 8.16
N THR A 78 -14.87 -17.44 7.35
CA THR A 78 -13.92 -18.55 7.25
C THR A 78 -13.00 -18.39 6.04
N ALA A 79 -11.83 -19.01 6.08
CA ALA A 79 -10.94 -19.07 4.93
C ALA A 79 -11.60 -19.73 3.72
N ALA A 80 -12.45 -20.75 3.92
CA ALA A 80 -13.18 -21.42 2.84
C ALA A 80 -14.19 -20.49 2.13
N GLU A 81 -14.94 -19.68 2.90
CA GLU A 81 -15.82 -18.66 2.34
C GLU A 81 -15.01 -17.59 1.59
N GLY A 82 -13.85 -17.20 2.15
CA GLY A 82 -12.92 -16.25 1.53
C GLY A 82 -12.34 -16.75 0.21
N ALA A 83 -12.06 -18.05 0.07
CA ALA A 83 -11.56 -18.64 -1.17
C ALA A 83 -12.55 -18.45 -2.33
N VAL A 84 -13.84 -18.65 -2.08
CA VAL A 84 -14.90 -18.43 -3.08
C VAL A 84 -14.98 -16.96 -3.48
N LEU A 85 -14.97 -16.06 -2.50
CA LEU A 85 -15.00 -14.61 -2.74
C LEU A 85 -13.76 -14.13 -3.49
N TYR A 86 -12.58 -14.63 -3.13
CA TYR A 86 -11.32 -14.31 -3.80
C TYR A 86 -11.37 -14.68 -5.28
N ALA A 87 -11.82 -15.90 -5.60
CA ALA A 87 -11.95 -16.35 -6.98
C ALA A 87 -12.90 -15.46 -7.81
N GLN A 88 -13.95 -14.94 -7.19
CA GLN A 88 -14.97 -14.14 -7.87
C GLN A 88 -14.59 -12.66 -8.03
N GLN A 89 -13.88 -12.06 -7.06
CA GLN A 89 -13.72 -10.62 -6.98
C GLN A 89 -12.26 -10.13 -6.98
N CYS A 90 -11.30 -11.01 -6.70
CA CYS A 90 -9.90 -10.62 -6.53
C CYS A 90 -8.98 -11.23 -7.58
N ALA A 91 -9.23 -12.49 -7.95
CA ALA A 91 -8.37 -13.28 -8.83
C ALA A 91 -8.19 -12.67 -10.23
N MET A 92 -9.15 -11.89 -10.72
CA MET A 92 -9.06 -11.23 -12.01
C MET A 92 -7.87 -10.23 -12.07
N CYS A 93 -7.54 -9.60 -10.96
CA CYS A 93 -6.43 -8.67 -10.86
C CYS A 93 -5.21 -9.30 -10.17
N HIS A 94 -5.42 -10.05 -9.10
CA HIS A 94 -4.33 -10.59 -8.28
C HIS A 94 -3.93 -12.03 -8.64
N ALA A 95 -4.44 -12.57 -9.76
CA ALA A 95 -4.31 -13.96 -10.21
C ALA A 95 -4.92 -14.98 -9.22
N ALA A 96 -5.20 -16.19 -9.68
CA ALA A 96 -5.84 -17.21 -8.85
C ALA A 96 -4.94 -17.71 -7.71
N ASP A 97 -3.63 -17.63 -7.89
CA ASP A 97 -2.59 -18.01 -6.93
C ASP A 97 -2.09 -16.85 -6.08
N GLY A 98 -2.67 -15.65 -6.20
CA GLY A 98 -2.29 -14.46 -5.45
C GLY A 98 -0.95 -13.84 -5.84
N ARG A 99 -0.33 -14.29 -6.95
CA ARG A 99 0.98 -13.78 -7.41
C ARG A 99 0.88 -12.47 -8.18
N GLY A 100 -0.33 -11.99 -8.40
CA GLY A 100 -0.56 -10.73 -9.11
C GLY A 100 -0.32 -10.83 -10.61
N MET A 101 -0.40 -9.69 -11.25
CA MET A 101 -0.06 -9.49 -12.67
C MET A 101 0.81 -8.25 -12.83
N PRO A 102 2.10 -8.33 -12.49
CA PRO A 102 3.02 -7.19 -12.59
C PRO A 102 3.14 -6.66 -14.03
N PRO A 103 3.34 -5.36 -14.23
CA PRO A 103 3.47 -4.33 -13.19
C PRO A 103 2.13 -3.73 -12.72
N ALA A 104 1.00 -4.11 -13.32
CA ALA A 104 -0.28 -3.46 -13.08
C ALA A 104 -0.91 -3.80 -11.72
N PHE A 105 -0.84 -5.07 -11.31
CA PHE A 105 -1.45 -5.54 -10.08
C PHE A 105 -0.44 -6.25 -9.18
N PRO A 106 -0.32 -5.85 -7.91
CA PRO A 106 0.70 -6.37 -7.03
C PRO A 106 0.44 -7.82 -6.63
N ARG A 107 1.51 -8.50 -6.31
CA ARG A 107 1.50 -9.79 -5.65
C ARG A 107 0.98 -9.61 -4.22
N LEU A 108 0.05 -10.46 -3.80
CA LEU A 108 -0.51 -10.48 -2.45
C LEU A 108 0.14 -11.54 -1.57
N LEU A 109 0.33 -12.75 -2.12
CA LEU A 109 0.78 -13.95 -1.40
C LEU A 109 2.26 -14.23 -1.67
N GLY A 110 2.95 -14.75 -0.68
CA GLY A 110 4.33 -15.14 -0.83
C GLY A 110 5.15 -15.04 0.43
N ARG A 111 4.81 -15.88 1.42
CA ARG A 111 5.61 -16.09 2.61
C ARG A 111 6.47 -17.37 2.52
N ASP A 112 6.24 -18.24 1.58
CA ASP A 112 6.94 -19.50 1.50
C ASP A 112 8.44 -19.30 1.24
N ALA A 113 9.16 -19.11 2.34
CA ALA A 113 10.60 -18.94 2.34
C ALA A 113 11.34 -20.17 1.81
N ALA A 114 10.76 -21.36 1.93
CA ALA A 114 11.38 -22.59 1.45
C ALA A 114 11.29 -22.71 -0.07
N ALA A 115 10.16 -22.27 -0.66
CA ALA A 115 9.96 -22.35 -2.10
C ALA A 115 10.58 -21.17 -2.86
N GLU A 116 10.66 -19.98 -2.26
CA GLU A 116 11.02 -18.75 -2.96
C GLU A 116 12.10 -17.91 -2.25
N GLY A 117 12.60 -18.37 -1.11
CA GLY A 117 13.59 -17.62 -0.34
C GLY A 117 13.03 -16.33 0.27
N PHE A 118 11.72 -16.27 0.50
CA PHE A 118 11.11 -15.10 1.11
C PHE A 118 11.51 -14.95 2.57
N THR A 119 12.37 -13.99 2.79
CA THR A 119 12.62 -13.37 4.09
C THR A 119 11.77 -12.11 4.23
N PHE A 120 11.94 -11.37 5.32
CA PHE A 120 11.39 -10.03 5.41
C PHE A 120 11.83 -9.20 4.21
N ALA A 121 10.89 -8.51 3.58
CA ALA A 121 11.13 -7.77 2.36
C ALA A 121 11.72 -6.37 2.65
N ASP A 122 12.92 -6.34 3.23
CA ASP A 122 13.70 -5.12 3.46
C ASP A 122 14.54 -4.68 2.26
N ASP A 123 14.78 -5.58 1.29
CA ASP A 123 15.35 -5.19 0.00
C ASP A 123 14.25 -4.55 -0.88
N PRO A 124 14.42 -3.31 -1.35
CA PRO A 124 13.43 -2.65 -2.21
C PRO A 124 13.16 -3.34 -3.55
N LYS A 125 13.98 -4.34 -3.93
CA LYS A 125 13.76 -5.18 -5.11
C LYS A 125 12.81 -6.35 -4.85
N LEU A 126 12.58 -6.70 -3.59
CA LEU A 126 11.66 -7.77 -3.22
C LEU A 126 10.21 -7.26 -3.24
N PRO A 127 9.27 -8.06 -3.76
CA PRO A 127 7.87 -7.68 -3.69
C PRO A 127 7.40 -7.74 -2.23
N HIS A 128 6.78 -6.66 -1.77
CA HIS A 128 6.07 -6.64 -0.50
C HIS A 128 4.78 -7.44 -0.64
N THR A 129 4.61 -8.45 0.20
CA THR A 129 3.41 -9.29 0.24
C THR A 129 2.80 -9.27 1.64
N ILE A 130 1.62 -9.88 1.78
CA ILE A 130 0.96 -9.98 3.09
C ILE A 130 1.86 -10.75 4.07
N GLY A 131 2.39 -11.90 3.67
CA GLY A 131 3.15 -12.77 4.55
C GLY A 131 4.58 -12.33 4.83
N ASN A 132 5.23 -11.56 3.95
CA ASN A 132 6.63 -11.17 4.13
C ASN A 132 6.84 -9.71 4.57
N TYR A 133 5.78 -8.90 4.60
CA TYR A 133 5.92 -7.48 4.92
C TYR A 133 4.78 -6.90 5.76
N TRP A 134 3.51 -7.28 5.55
CA TRP A 134 2.39 -6.62 6.21
C TRP A 134 2.42 -6.78 7.74
N PRO A 135 2.41 -5.68 8.53
CA PRO A 135 2.71 -5.78 9.97
C PRO A 135 1.52 -6.21 10.84
N TYR A 136 0.28 -5.87 10.47
CA TYR A 136 -0.90 -6.10 11.32
C TYR A 136 -2.07 -6.68 10.52
N ALA A 137 -2.64 -7.79 10.97
CA ALA A 137 -3.79 -8.41 10.31
C ALA A 137 -5.05 -7.51 10.34
N THR A 138 -5.17 -6.67 11.36
CA THR A 138 -6.25 -5.69 11.53
C THR A 138 -6.23 -4.62 10.44
N THR A 139 -5.05 -4.10 10.10
CA THR A 139 -4.92 -3.11 9.02
C THR A 139 -5.02 -3.74 7.63
N LEU A 140 -4.79 -5.05 7.49
CA LEU A 140 -5.13 -5.77 6.25
C LEU A 140 -6.65 -5.82 6.05
N PHE A 141 -7.40 -6.12 7.12
CA PHE A 141 -8.86 -6.05 7.09
C PHE A 141 -9.35 -4.66 6.69
N ASP A 142 -8.79 -3.60 7.32
CA ASP A 142 -9.11 -2.22 7.01
C ASP A 142 -8.90 -1.90 5.53
N TYR A 143 -7.75 -2.26 4.99
CA TYR A 143 -7.42 -2.02 3.59
C TYR A 143 -8.39 -2.72 2.64
N ILE A 144 -8.71 -3.99 2.89
CA ILE A 144 -9.68 -4.72 2.08
C ILE A 144 -11.05 -4.05 2.17
N LYS A 145 -11.51 -3.69 3.36
CA LYS A 145 -12.83 -3.08 3.59
C LYS A 145 -12.98 -1.76 2.85
N ARG A 146 -11.99 -0.89 2.93
CA ARG A 146 -12.08 0.48 2.43
C ARG A 146 -11.60 0.67 0.99
N ALA A 147 -10.68 -0.17 0.52
CA ALA A 147 -10.02 0.04 -0.76
C ALA A 147 -10.27 -1.05 -1.81
N MET A 148 -10.77 -2.23 -1.42
CA MET A 148 -10.96 -3.36 -2.33
C MET A 148 -12.42 -3.83 -2.38
N PRO A 149 -12.87 -4.36 -3.54
CA PRO A 149 -12.23 -4.39 -4.85
C PRO A 149 -11.98 -2.99 -5.41
N LEU A 150 -10.88 -2.79 -6.14
CA LEU A 150 -10.50 -1.47 -6.66
C LEU A 150 -11.60 -0.78 -7.51
N THR A 151 -12.41 -1.57 -8.21
CA THR A 151 -13.53 -1.09 -9.04
C THR A 151 -14.80 -0.76 -8.24
N ALA A 152 -14.88 -1.19 -6.98
CA ALA A 152 -16.02 -0.98 -6.09
C ALA A 152 -15.60 -0.93 -4.61
N PRO A 153 -14.79 0.07 -4.20
CA PRO A 153 -14.33 0.20 -2.82
C PRO A 153 -15.51 0.29 -1.84
N GLY A 154 -15.39 -0.37 -0.68
CA GLY A 154 -16.43 -0.36 0.35
C GLY A 154 -17.67 -1.21 0.05
N SER A 155 -17.71 -1.97 -1.05
CA SER A 155 -18.87 -2.80 -1.43
C SER A 155 -18.99 -4.11 -0.65
N LEU A 156 -17.92 -4.56 0.00
CA LEU A 156 -17.91 -5.80 0.75
C LEU A 156 -18.56 -5.63 2.12
N SER A 157 -19.39 -6.62 2.52
CA SER A 157 -19.88 -6.71 3.88
C SER A 157 -18.76 -7.07 4.86
N ASP A 158 -18.92 -6.77 6.15
CA ASP A 158 -17.94 -7.10 7.18
C ASP A 158 -17.60 -8.59 7.23
N ALA A 159 -18.59 -9.46 7.10
CA ALA A 159 -18.40 -10.90 7.05
C ALA A 159 -17.56 -11.34 5.83
N GLN A 160 -17.77 -10.72 4.67
CA GLN A 160 -16.97 -10.99 3.48
C GLN A 160 -15.53 -10.53 3.65
N VAL A 161 -15.29 -9.41 4.31
CA VAL A 161 -13.94 -8.92 4.60
C VAL A 161 -13.22 -9.84 5.58
N TYR A 162 -13.90 -10.31 6.65
CA TYR A 162 -13.34 -11.33 7.54
C TYR A 162 -12.98 -12.62 6.80
N ALA A 163 -13.84 -13.07 5.90
CA ALA A 163 -13.60 -14.28 5.12
C ALA A 163 -12.39 -14.12 4.19
N LEU A 164 -12.30 -13.01 3.45
CA LEU A 164 -11.16 -12.72 2.57
C LEU A 164 -9.86 -12.59 3.35
N THR A 165 -9.88 -11.89 4.49
CA THR A 165 -8.72 -11.78 5.38
C THR A 165 -8.28 -13.15 5.89
N ALA A 166 -9.23 -14.00 6.31
CA ALA A 166 -8.93 -15.36 6.75
C ALA A 166 -8.29 -16.19 5.62
N TYR A 167 -8.82 -16.10 4.41
CA TYR A 167 -8.28 -16.80 3.24
C TYR A 167 -6.84 -16.38 2.95
N LEU A 168 -6.58 -15.09 2.83
CA LEU A 168 -5.26 -14.58 2.50
C LEU A 168 -4.21 -14.93 3.56
N LEU A 169 -4.55 -14.81 4.84
CA LEU A 169 -3.67 -15.20 5.94
C LEU A 169 -3.42 -16.72 6.00
N ALA A 170 -4.42 -17.53 5.67
CA ALA A 170 -4.27 -18.97 5.59
C ALA A 170 -3.38 -19.40 4.41
N GLN A 171 -3.53 -18.76 3.24
CA GLN A 171 -2.69 -19.05 2.08
C GLN A 171 -1.21 -18.76 2.33
N ASP A 172 -0.91 -17.73 3.12
CA ASP A 172 0.46 -17.43 3.56
C ASP A 172 0.90 -18.25 4.80
N GLY A 173 0.08 -19.17 5.28
CA GLY A 173 0.38 -20.01 6.45
C GLY A 173 0.52 -19.24 7.77
N VAL A 174 -0.06 -18.03 7.85
CA VAL A 174 -0.09 -17.21 9.07
C VAL A 174 -1.09 -17.78 10.07
N ILE A 175 -2.20 -18.29 9.56
CA ILE A 175 -3.23 -19.02 10.35
C ILE A 175 -3.55 -20.36 9.68
N ALA A 176 -4.22 -21.25 10.39
CA ALA A 176 -4.62 -22.55 9.84
C ALA A 176 -5.71 -22.39 8.77
N GLU A 177 -5.71 -23.27 7.74
CA GLU A 177 -6.67 -23.22 6.61
C GLU A 177 -8.15 -23.30 7.04
N GLY A 178 -8.46 -24.02 8.13
CA GLY A 178 -9.82 -24.13 8.69
C GLY A 178 -10.24 -22.96 9.57
N SER A 179 -9.43 -21.90 9.69
CA SER A 179 -9.69 -20.82 10.64
C SER A 179 -10.92 -20.01 10.27
N ARG A 180 -11.62 -19.54 11.31
CA ARG A 180 -12.65 -18.51 11.27
C ARG A 180 -12.14 -17.26 11.97
N LEU A 181 -12.23 -16.13 11.33
CA LEU A 181 -11.89 -14.85 11.93
C LEU A 181 -13.14 -14.05 12.32
N ASN A 182 -13.03 -13.37 13.45
CA ASN A 182 -13.90 -12.31 13.94
C ASN A 182 -13.03 -11.22 14.57
N ALA A 183 -13.61 -10.19 15.17
CA ALA A 183 -12.86 -9.09 15.76
C ALA A 183 -11.85 -9.54 16.83
N GLU A 184 -12.19 -10.51 17.66
CA GLU A 184 -11.32 -11.02 18.73
C GLU A 184 -10.16 -11.84 18.15
N SER A 185 -10.48 -12.85 17.33
CA SER A 185 -9.47 -13.73 16.74
C SER A 185 -8.56 -13.00 15.74
N LEU A 186 -9.05 -11.97 15.05
CA LEU A 186 -8.24 -11.16 14.16
C LEU A 186 -7.19 -10.33 14.93
N ARG A 187 -7.56 -9.72 16.06
CA ARG A 187 -6.60 -9.02 16.94
C ARG A 187 -5.52 -9.96 17.48
N ALA A 188 -5.85 -11.23 17.68
CA ALA A 188 -4.91 -12.22 18.20
C ALA A 188 -3.91 -12.74 17.15
N VAL A 189 -4.09 -12.42 15.86
CA VAL A 189 -3.17 -12.86 14.81
C VAL A 189 -1.84 -12.12 14.94
N LYS A 190 -0.76 -12.90 15.15
CA LYS A 190 0.61 -12.38 15.12
C LYS A 190 1.17 -12.51 13.72
N MET A 191 1.41 -11.38 13.06
CA MET A 191 2.04 -11.37 11.74
C MET A 191 3.52 -11.75 11.83
N PRO A 192 4.08 -12.43 10.81
CA PRO A 192 5.43 -13.04 10.88
C PRO A 192 6.55 -12.04 11.16
N TYR A 193 6.42 -10.82 10.68
CA TYR A 193 7.49 -9.81 10.73
C TYR A 193 7.09 -8.54 11.49
N VAL A 194 6.05 -8.59 12.32
CA VAL A 194 5.60 -7.42 13.10
C VAL A 194 6.72 -6.79 13.92
N ASP A 195 7.62 -7.59 14.47
CA ASP A 195 8.74 -7.13 15.31
C ASP A 195 9.84 -6.40 14.50
N ARG A 196 9.71 -6.32 13.15
CA ARG A 196 10.63 -5.57 12.28
C ARG A 196 10.19 -4.12 12.07
N PHE A 197 9.01 -3.77 12.54
CA PHE A 197 8.46 -2.42 12.44
C PHE A 197 8.62 -1.68 13.76
N VAL A 198 9.00 -0.42 13.67
CA VAL A 198 9.11 0.51 14.81
C VAL A 198 8.23 1.72 14.54
N TRP A 199 7.65 2.28 15.60
CA TRP A 199 6.88 3.51 15.46
C TRP A 199 7.77 4.68 15.08
N SER A 200 7.27 5.60 14.25
CA SER A 200 8.06 6.73 13.73
C SER A 200 8.57 7.68 14.81
N ASP A 201 7.86 7.80 15.92
CA ASP A 201 8.25 8.59 17.09
C ASP A 201 9.39 7.94 17.90
N GLU A 202 9.49 6.59 17.90
CA GLU A 202 10.62 5.89 18.52
C GLU A 202 11.93 6.10 17.75
N VAL A 203 11.87 6.23 16.42
CA VAL A 203 13.06 6.49 15.59
C VAL A 203 13.66 7.88 15.89
N GLY A 204 12.86 8.84 16.32
CA GLY A 204 13.30 10.18 16.72
C GLY A 204 13.99 10.22 18.08
N ALA A 205 13.70 9.30 18.97
CA ALA A 205 14.23 9.29 20.35
C ALA A 205 15.66 8.72 20.45
N SER A 206 16.18 8.10 19.40
CA SER A 206 17.50 7.45 19.35
C SER A 206 18.59 8.26 18.64
N ARG A 207 18.36 9.56 18.36
CA ARG A 207 19.34 10.46 17.71
C ARG A 207 19.83 11.56 18.64
#